data_21bd8b434e648c48e2948a5e129f5882
#
_entry.id   21bd8b434e648c48e2948a5e129f5882
#
_cell.length_a   1.000
_cell.length_b   1.000
_cell.length_c   1.000
_cell.angle_alpha   90.00
_cell.angle_beta   90.00
_cell.angle_gamma   90.00
#
_symmetry.space_group_name_H-M   'P 1'
#
loop_
_entity.id
_entity.type
_entity.pdbx_description
1 polymer ?
#
loop_
_entity_poly.entity_id
_entity_poly.type
_entity_poly.pdbx_seq_one_letter_code
_entity_poly.pdbx_strand_id
1 'polypeptide(L)'
;MKSCSARLVALVVRYSGNMSDLRDVIIVGSGPAGYTAAIYLGRAGFNPLVIAGALTPGGQLVNTTEVENFPGFPDGVMGPELMDNMQRQAEKFGAEIVWDDVVSVSNNDVTGVKTVSVDQGDVFETHALIIATGSEYRKLDIPGEAEYSGKGVSYCATCDGFFF
;
A
#
# COMPACT_ATOMS: atom_id res chain seq x y z
N MET A 1 32.44 25.38 40.00
CA MET A 1 32.34 24.99 38.60
C MET A 1 31.83 23.54 38.57
N LYS A 2 30.54 23.31 38.27
CA LYS A 2 29.95 21.96 38.19
C LYS A 2 29.83 21.60 36.72
N SER A 3 30.56 20.59 36.30
CA SER A 3 30.50 20.01 34.95
C SER A 3 29.16 19.33 34.74
N CYS A 4 28.41 19.83 33.79
CA CYS A 4 27.15 19.20 33.30
C CYS A 4 27.53 18.23 32.19
N SER A 5 27.64 16.95 32.53
CA SER A 5 27.86 15.87 31.56
C SER A 5 26.50 15.45 30.99
N ALA A 6 26.19 15.91 29.77
CA ALA A 6 25.05 15.44 29.02
C ALA A 6 25.32 14.03 28.53
N ARG A 7 24.68 13.03 29.15
CA ARG A 7 24.65 11.66 28.62
C ARG A 7 23.70 11.62 27.43
N LEU A 8 24.29 11.50 26.25
CA LEU A 8 23.57 11.14 25.04
C LEU A 8 23.07 9.70 25.19
N VAL A 9 21.79 9.52 25.49
CA VAL A 9 21.15 8.19 25.45
C VAL A 9 20.84 7.94 23.98
N ALA A 10 21.74 7.25 23.28
CA ALA A 10 21.45 6.67 22.00
C ALA A 10 20.47 5.52 22.24
N LEU A 11 19.19 5.72 21.92
CA LEU A 11 18.22 4.65 21.85
C LEU A 11 18.58 3.81 20.63
N VAL A 12 19.45 2.81 20.84
CA VAL A 12 19.68 1.77 19.83
C VAL A 12 18.46 0.86 19.91
N VAL A 13 17.46 1.12 19.05
CA VAL A 13 16.44 0.13 18.74
C VAL A 13 17.19 -1.01 18.06
N ARG A 14 17.57 -2.02 18.84
CA ARG A 14 18.04 -3.27 18.26
C ARG A 14 16.83 -3.95 17.63
N TYR A 15 16.72 -3.83 16.32
CA TYR A 15 15.90 -4.74 15.54
C TYR A 15 16.52 -6.15 15.72
N SER A 16 15.91 -6.95 16.56
CA SER A 16 16.23 -8.37 16.68
C SER A 16 15.53 -9.11 15.54
N GLY A 17 15.86 -8.77 14.30
CA GLY A 17 15.48 -9.56 13.14
C GLY A 17 16.18 -10.90 13.26
N ASN A 18 15.47 -11.91 13.73
CA ASN A 18 15.87 -13.29 13.54
C ASN A 18 16.01 -13.53 12.04
N MET A 19 17.05 -14.25 11.61
CA MET A 19 17.22 -14.74 10.22
C MET A 19 16.07 -15.68 9.75
N SER A 20 14.93 -15.71 10.47
CA SER A 20 13.72 -16.45 10.17
C SER A 20 12.62 -15.63 9.48
N ASP A 21 12.89 -14.38 9.12
CA ASP A 21 11.85 -13.44 8.64
C ASP A 21 11.91 -13.18 7.13
N LEU A 22 12.55 -14.07 6.37
CA LEU A 22 12.51 -14.02 4.91
C LEU A 22 11.11 -14.42 4.46
N ARG A 23 10.38 -13.46 3.90
CA ARG A 23 9.00 -13.63 3.44
C ARG A 23 8.97 -14.35 2.09
N ASP A 24 7.97 -15.19 1.89
CA ASP A 24 7.74 -15.78 0.56
C ASP A 24 7.42 -14.69 -0.45
N VAL A 25 6.54 -13.75 -0.08
CA VAL A 25 6.11 -12.67 -0.95
C VAL A 25 5.76 -11.40 -0.18
N ILE A 26 6.21 -10.26 -0.71
CA ILE A 26 5.76 -8.92 -0.28
C ILE A 26 4.96 -8.31 -1.42
N ILE A 27 3.88 -7.63 -1.06
CA ILE A 27 3.01 -6.89 -1.97
C ILE A 27 3.09 -5.41 -1.61
N VAL A 28 3.49 -4.57 -2.55
CA VAL A 28 3.54 -3.11 -2.36
C VAL A 28 2.30 -2.49 -2.97
N GLY A 29 1.46 -1.93 -2.10
CA GLY A 29 0.18 -1.31 -2.44
C GLY A 29 -1.02 -2.15 -2.04
N SER A 30 -2.03 -1.47 -1.51
CA SER A 30 -3.25 -2.02 -0.92
C SER A 30 -4.52 -1.76 -1.74
N GLY A 31 -4.38 -1.32 -2.98
CA GLY A 31 -5.51 -1.21 -3.89
C GLY A 31 -6.12 -2.57 -4.24
N PRO A 32 -7.16 -2.62 -5.09
CA PRO A 32 -7.84 -3.87 -5.47
C PRO A 32 -6.89 -4.94 -6.00
N ALA A 33 -5.85 -4.55 -6.73
CA ALA A 33 -4.85 -5.47 -7.25
C ALA A 33 -4.01 -6.09 -6.13
N GLY A 34 -3.56 -5.28 -5.16
CA GLY A 34 -2.77 -5.74 -4.03
C GLY A 34 -3.54 -6.68 -3.13
N TYR A 35 -4.74 -6.31 -2.69
CA TYR A 35 -5.55 -7.19 -1.86
C TYR A 35 -6.01 -8.45 -2.61
N THR A 36 -6.31 -8.38 -3.90
CA THR A 36 -6.60 -9.58 -4.70
C THR A 36 -5.41 -10.54 -4.68
N ALA A 37 -4.20 -10.04 -4.93
CA ALA A 37 -2.99 -10.85 -4.86
C ALA A 37 -2.81 -11.48 -3.46
N ALA A 38 -3.00 -10.69 -2.40
CA ALA A 38 -2.89 -11.16 -1.01
C ALA A 38 -3.89 -12.28 -0.70
N ILE A 39 -5.15 -12.14 -1.12
CA ILE A 39 -6.20 -13.16 -0.94
C ILE A 39 -5.79 -14.48 -1.59
N TYR A 40 -5.35 -14.46 -2.84
CA TYR A 40 -5.01 -15.67 -3.56
C TYR A 40 -3.73 -16.33 -3.04
N LEU A 41 -2.72 -15.54 -2.68
CA LEU A 41 -1.49 -16.03 -2.07
C LEU A 41 -1.74 -16.65 -0.69
N GLY A 42 -2.54 -15.97 0.15
CA GLY A 42 -2.94 -16.52 1.45
C GLY A 42 -3.68 -17.86 1.30
N ARG A 43 -4.60 -17.96 0.34
CA ARG A 43 -5.29 -19.23 0.03
C ARG A 43 -4.37 -20.32 -0.50
N ALA A 44 -3.27 -19.96 -1.13
CA ALA A 44 -2.25 -20.89 -1.60
C ALA A 44 -1.28 -21.35 -0.49
N GLY A 45 -1.45 -20.82 0.73
CA GLY A 45 -0.64 -21.22 1.90
C GLY A 45 0.61 -20.37 2.09
N PHE A 46 0.80 -19.30 1.30
CA PHE A 46 1.78 -18.28 1.57
C PHE A 46 1.21 -17.28 2.61
N ASN A 47 2.09 -16.67 3.40
CA ASN A 47 1.71 -15.61 4.32
C ASN A 47 2.20 -14.27 3.76
N PRO A 48 1.47 -13.65 2.82
CA PRO A 48 1.93 -12.44 2.16
C PRO A 48 1.96 -11.26 3.14
N LEU A 49 3.00 -10.45 3.04
CA LEU A 49 3.07 -9.14 3.68
C LEU A 49 2.60 -8.09 2.69
N VAL A 50 1.60 -7.31 3.04
CA VAL A 50 1.11 -6.16 2.26
C VAL A 50 1.62 -4.88 2.90
N ILE A 51 2.40 -4.10 2.16
CA ILE A 51 2.78 -2.74 2.57
C ILE A 51 1.76 -1.80 1.94
N ALA A 52 0.87 -1.28 2.78
CA ALA A 52 -0.41 -0.72 2.33
C ALA A 52 -0.38 0.76 1.99
N GLY A 53 0.72 1.46 2.31
CA GLY A 53 0.81 2.91 2.30
C GLY A 53 0.34 3.53 3.62
N ALA A 54 0.98 4.63 4.04
CA ALA A 54 0.72 5.26 5.31
C ALA A 54 -0.53 6.16 5.28
N LEU A 55 -0.79 6.87 4.18
CA LEU A 55 -1.80 7.92 4.12
C LEU A 55 -3.13 7.49 3.52
N THR A 56 -3.12 6.65 2.49
CA THR A 56 -4.34 6.24 1.75
C THR A 56 -4.39 4.74 1.49
N PRO A 57 -4.47 3.92 2.55
CA PRO A 57 -4.63 2.49 2.38
C PRO A 57 -5.94 2.16 1.65
N GLY A 58 -5.87 1.21 0.71
CA GLY A 58 -6.99 0.87 -0.17
C GLY A 58 -6.96 1.59 -1.53
N GLY A 59 -6.01 2.53 -1.71
CA GLY A 59 -5.78 3.20 -2.99
C GLY A 59 -6.91 4.13 -3.42
N GLN A 60 -7.11 4.29 -4.73
CA GLN A 60 -8.07 5.27 -5.28
C GLN A 60 -9.53 5.01 -4.87
N LEU A 61 -9.91 3.75 -4.65
CA LEU A 61 -11.31 3.41 -4.35
C LEU A 61 -11.79 3.87 -2.98
N VAL A 62 -10.91 4.10 -2.00
CA VAL A 62 -11.33 4.64 -0.68
C VAL A 62 -11.79 6.09 -0.78
N ASN A 63 -11.41 6.80 -1.84
CA ASN A 63 -11.76 8.19 -2.08
C ASN A 63 -12.91 8.35 -3.09
N THR A 64 -13.49 7.24 -3.56
CA THR A 64 -14.60 7.28 -4.51
C THR A 64 -15.95 6.96 -3.84
N THR A 65 -17.02 7.30 -4.51
CA THR A 65 -18.37 6.98 -4.06
C THR A 65 -18.76 5.56 -4.49
N GLU A 66 -19.73 5.41 -5.36
CA GLU A 66 -20.19 4.13 -5.86
C GLU A 66 -19.25 3.58 -6.95
N VAL A 67 -18.96 2.28 -6.87
CA VAL A 67 -18.19 1.51 -7.84
C VAL A 67 -19.13 0.53 -8.52
N GLU A 68 -19.50 0.84 -9.76
CA GLU A 68 -20.48 0.07 -10.53
C GLU A 68 -19.85 -1.06 -11.36
N ASN A 69 -18.53 -1.01 -11.54
CA ASN A 69 -17.81 -1.88 -12.47
C ASN A 69 -16.90 -2.90 -11.80
N PHE A 70 -17.08 -3.15 -10.49
CA PHE A 70 -16.36 -4.23 -9.83
C PHE A 70 -17.15 -5.54 -9.95
N PRO A 71 -16.57 -6.61 -10.52
CA PRO A 71 -17.30 -7.86 -10.76
C PRO A 71 -17.86 -8.46 -9.46
N GLY A 72 -19.12 -8.90 -9.49
CA GLY A 72 -19.81 -9.50 -8.36
C GLY A 72 -20.76 -8.56 -7.61
N PHE A 73 -20.79 -7.26 -7.96
CA PHE A 73 -21.67 -6.26 -7.39
C PHE A 73 -22.55 -5.63 -8.48
N PRO A 74 -23.62 -6.32 -8.90
CA PRO A 74 -24.46 -5.86 -10.04
C PRO A 74 -25.18 -4.53 -9.76
N ASP A 75 -25.41 -4.22 -8.49
CA ASP A 75 -26.07 -2.99 -8.07
C ASP A 75 -25.07 -1.93 -7.56
N GLY A 76 -23.76 -2.11 -7.84
CA GLY A 76 -22.69 -1.26 -7.32
C GLY A 76 -22.33 -1.56 -5.86
N VAL A 77 -21.28 -0.91 -5.40
CA VAL A 77 -20.80 -0.98 -4.00
C VAL A 77 -20.04 0.31 -3.69
N MET A 78 -20.15 0.81 -2.46
CA MET A 78 -19.35 1.97 -2.04
C MET A 78 -17.86 1.61 -2.04
N GLY A 79 -17.02 2.48 -2.60
CA GLY A 79 -15.59 2.24 -2.72
C GLY A 79 -14.90 1.92 -1.38
N PRO A 80 -15.12 2.72 -0.31
CA PRO A 80 -14.59 2.41 1.02
C PRO A 80 -15.04 1.04 1.57
N GLU A 81 -16.31 0.68 1.38
CA GLU A 81 -16.85 -0.61 1.81
C GLU A 81 -16.20 -1.77 1.05
N LEU A 82 -16.04 -1.63 -0.26
CA LEU A 82 -15.35 -2.63 -1.08
C LEU A 82 -13.93 -2.86 -0.59
N MET A 83 -13.19 -1.79 -0.30
CA MET A 83 -11.79 -1.89 0.13
C MET A 83 -11.65 -2.48 1.54
N ASP A 84 -12.55 -2.13 2.47
CA ASP A 84 -12.62 -2.76 3.79
C ASP A 84 -12.89 -4.27 3.69
N ASN A 85 -13.85 -4.65 2.86
CA ASN A 85 -14.17 -6.05 2.62
C ASN A 85 -12.99 -6.82 2.02
N MET A 86 -12.26 -6.24 1.07
CA MET A 86 -11.08 -6.87 0.47
C MET A 86 -9.94 -7.01 1.47
N GLN A 87 -9.69 -6.00 2.29
CA GLN A 87 -8.70 -6.04 3.36
C GLN A 87 -9.01 -7.18 4.34
N ARG A 88 -10.21 -7.19 4.90
CA ARG A 88 -10.66 -8.23 5.86
C ARG A 88 -10.59 -9.62 5.25
N GLN A 89 -10.85 -9.74 3.96
CA GLN A 89 -10.71 -11.02 3.25
C GLN A 89 -9.25 -11.44 3.11
N ALA A 90 -8.33 -10.52 2.84
CA ALA A 90 -6.89 -10.79 2.80
C ALA A 90 -6.37 -11.24 4.17
N GLU A 91 -6.70 -10.50 5.24
CA GLU A 91 -6.35 -10.84 6.62
C GLU A 91 -6.91 -12.22 7.06
N LYS A 92 -8.16 -12.53 6.67
CA LYS A 92 -8.78 -13.84 6.93
C LYS A 92 -7.97 -15.00 6.35
N PHE A 93 -7.28 -14.79 5.25
CA PHE A 93 -6.41 -15.79 4.63
C PHE A 93 -4.94 -15.67 5.04
N GLY A 94 -4.64 -14.91 6.09
CA GLY A 94 -3.31 -14.84 6.69
C GLY A 94 -2.39 -13.77 6.12
N ALA A 95 -2.91 -12.80 5.36
CA ALA A 95 -2.12 -11.64 4.98
C ALA A 95 -1.82 -10.77 6.20
N GLU A 96 -0.57 -10.38 6.35
CA GLU A 96 -0.12 -9.37 7.30
C GLU A 96 -0.11 -8.01 6.60
N ILE A 97 -0.55 -6.95 7.29
CA ILE A 97 -0.61 -5.60 6.70
C ILE A 97 0.24 -4.64 7.52
N VAL A 98 1.13 -3.94 6.83
CA VAL A 98 1.97 -2.87 7.38
C VAL A 98 1.53 -1.54 6.76
N TRP A 99 1.26 -0.57 7.63
CA TRP A 99 0.81 0.77 7.27
C TRP A 99 2.01 1.70 7.16
N ASP A 100 2.75 1.58 6.05
CA ASP A 100 3.95 2.36 5.80
C ASP A 100 4.18 2.52 4.30
N ASP A 101 5.05 3.44 3.92
CA ASP A 101 5.41 3.71 2.53
C ASP A 101 6.75 3.08 2.18
N VAL A 102 6.82 2.39 1.05
CA VAL A 102 8.07 1.83 0.53
C VAL A 102 8.95 2.94 -0.02
N VAL A 103 10.15 3.09 0.52
CA VAL A 103 11.13 4.10 0.08
C VAL A 103 12.19 3.53 -0.85
N SER A 104 12.52 2.25 -0.72
CA SER A 104 13.47 1.61 -1.63
C SER A 104 13.27 0.11 -1.74
N VAL A 105 13.67 -0.40 -2.91
CA VAL A 105 13.75 -1.83 -3.19
C VAL A 105 15.10 -2.13 -3.81
N SER A 106 15.77 -3.16 -3.34
CA SER A 106 16.98 -3.69 -3.94
C SER A 106 16.87 -5.19 -4.20
N ASN A 107 17.64 -5.70 -5.15
CA ASN A 107 17.73 -7.12 -5.46
C ASN A 107 19.15 -7.61 -5.23
N ASN A 108 19.29 -8.73 -4.57
CA ASN A 108 20.57 -9.41 -4.48
C ASN A 108 20.69 -10.37 -5.67
N ASP A 109 21.54 -10.02 -6.64
CA ASP A 109 21.67 -10.76 -7.89
C ASP A 109 22.23 -12.18 -7.73
N VAL A 110 22.84 -12.48 -6.59
CA VAL A 110 23.40 -13.82 -6.29
C VAL A 110 22.32 -14.73 -5.69
N THR A 111 21.55 -14.21 -4.73
CA THR A 111 20.54 -15.01 -3.99
C THR A 111 19.15 -14.88 -4.58
N GLY A 112 18.88 -13.82 -5.35
CA GLY A 112 17.56 -13.44 -5.84
C GLY A 112 16.64 -12.87 -4.77
N VAL A 113 17.12 -12.73 -3.52
CA VAL A 113 16.36 -12.11 -2.42
C VAL A 113 16.23 -10.61 -2.65
N LYS A 114 15.04 -10.09 -2.41
CA LYS A 114 14.75 -8.66 -2.50
C LYS A 114 14.67 -8.07 -1.11
N THR A 115 15.24 -6.89 -0.95
CA THR A 115 15.17 -6.11 0.29
C THR A 115 14.26 -4.92 0.04
N VAL A 116 13.26 -4.74 0.89
CA VAL A 116 12.27 -3.65 0.84
C VAL A 116 12.41 -2.82 2.11
N SER A 117 12.74 -1.54 1.95
CA SER A 117 12.85 -0.59 3.07
C SER A 117 11.64 0.33 3.08
N VAL A 118 11.11 0.62 4.26
CA VAL A 118 9.97 1.51 4.46
C VAL A 118 10.37 2.77 5.22
N ASP A 119 9.53 3.79 5.19
CA ASP A 119 9.84 5.15 5.67
C ASP A 119 10.09 5.19 7.19
N GLN A 120 9.37 4.40 7.98
CA GLN A 120 9.57 4.30 9.43
C GLN A 120 10.85 3.56 9.83
N GLY A 121 11.61 3.07 8.87
CA GLY A 121 12.94 2.50 9.05
C GLY A 121 12.99 0.99 9.15
N ASP A 122 11.87 0.28 9.06
CA ASP A 122 11.85 -1.18 8.98
C ASP A 122 12.36 -1.66 7.62
N VAL A 123 12.96 -2.85 7.62
CA VAL A 123 13.53 -3.48 6.43
C VAL A 123 13.04 -4.93 6.38
N PHE A 124 12.46 -5.30 5.26
CA PHE A 124 11.92 -6.64 5.01
C PHE A 124 12.67 -7.33 3.88
N GLU A 125 12.83 -8.64 3.97
CA GLU A 125 13.41 -9.47 2.91
C GLU A 125 12.36 -10.43 2.34
N THR A 126 12.42 -10.68 1.02
CA THR A 126 11.44 -11.54 0.35
C THR A 126 12.01 -12.25 -0.87
N HIS A 127 11.49 -13.44 -1.13
CA HIS A 127 11.76 -14.18 -2.37
C HIS A 127 11.08 -13.56 -3.58
N ALA A 128 9.84 -13.09 -3.42
CA ALA A 128 9.06 -12.49 -4.50
C ALA A 128 8.48 -11.14 -4.09
N LEU A 129 8.41 -10.21 -5.04
CA LEU A 129 7.82 -8.89 -4.86
C LEU A 129 6.76 -8.65 -5.92
N ILE A 130 5.57 -8.23 -5.47
CA ILE A 130 4.49 -7.77 -6.32
C ILE A 130 4.36 -6.26 -6.14
N ILE A 131 4.47 -5.51 -7.24
CA ILE A 131 4.30 -4.06 -7.27
C ILE A 131 2.87 -3.77 -7.74
N ALA A 132 2.03 -3.27 -6.85
CA ALA A 132 0.62 -2.95 -7.08
C ALA A 132 0.29 -1.51 -6.61
N THR A 133 1.20 -0.59 -6.86
CA THR A 133 1.18 0.79 -6.36
C THR A 133 0.12 1.68 -7.02
N GLY A 134 -0.57 1.16 -8.05
CA GLY A 134 -1.57 1.93 -8.77
C GLY A 134 -0.97 3.04 -9.65
N SER A 135 -1.74 4.11 -9.80
CA SER A 135 -1.33 5.27 -10.61
C SER A 135 -1.93 6.55 -10.02
N GLU A 136 -1.28 7.66 -10.31
CA GLU A 136 -1.81 8.99 -10.06
C GLU A 136 -2.20 9.66 -11.38
N TYR A 137 -3.12 10.61 -11.28
CA TYR A 137 -3.50 11.44 -12.42
C TYR A 137 -2.36 12.41 -12.77
N ARG A 138 -2.06 12.51 -14.06
CA ARG A 138 -1.15 13.53 -14.54
C ARG A 138 -1.83 14.89 -14.54
N LYS A 139 -1.40 15.77 -13.69
CA LYS A 139 -1.86 17.16 -13.62
C LYS A 139 -1.27 17.98 -14.79
N LEU A 140 -2.00 18.98 -15.21
CA LEU A 140 -1.55 19.94 -16.22
C LEU A 140 -0.80 21.12 -15.59
N ASP A 141 -0.99 21.32 -14.27
CA ASP A 141 -0.43 22.42 -13.47
C ASP A 141 -0.80 23.81 -14.02
N ILE A 142 -2.04 23.95 -14.51
CA ILE A 142 -2.58 25.20 -15.02
C ILE A 142 -3.40 25.93 -13.94
N PRO A 143 -3.53 27.28 -14.02
CA PRO A 143 -4.38 28.05 -13.11
C PRO A 143 -5.82 27.52 -13.09
N GLY A 144 -6.36 27.32 -11.89
CA GLY A 144 -7.73 26.84 -11.67
C GLY A 144 -7.87 25.31 -11.62
N GLU A 145 -6.88 24.52 -12.05
CA GLU A 145 -6.97 23.06 -12.07
C GLU A 145 -7.27 22.49 -10.67
N ALA A 146 -6.52 22.90 -9.66
CA ALA A 146 -6.71 22.44 -8.29
C ALA A 146 -8.01 23.00 -7.67
N GLU A 147 -8.39 24.25 -7.99
CA GLU A 147 -9.58 24.91 -7.46
C GLU A 147 -10.87 24.26 -7.98
N TYR A 148 -10.88 23.88 -9.25
CA TYR A 148 -12.06 23.30 -9.93
C TYR A 148 -12.02 21.77 -9.99
N SER A 149 -11.07 21.10 -9.34
CA SER A 149 -11.03 19.63 -9.25
C SER A 149 -12.30 19.10 -8.59
N GLY A 150 -13.03 18.23 -9.27
CA GLY A 150 -14.37 17.75 -8.88
C GLY A 150 -15.50 18.78 -9.02
N LYS A 151 -15.23 19.97 -9.61
CA LYS A 151 -16.19 21.07 -9.79
C LYS A 151 -16.17 21.61 -11.21
N GLY A 152 -15.83 20.78 -12.18
CA GLY A 152 -15.70 21.13 -13.60
C GLY A 152 -14.36 20.70 -14.22
N VAL A 153 -13.37 20.35 -13.40
CA VAL A 153 -12.13 19.67 -13.82
C VAL A 153 -12.20 18.24 -13.34
N SER A 154 -12.24 17.29 -14.27
CA SER A 154 -12.19 15.85 -14.03
C SER A 154 -10.89 15.27 -14.56
N TYR A 155 -10.34 14.29 -13.84
CA TYR A 155 -9.19 13.51 -14.28
C TYR A 155 -9.59 12.13 -14.83
N CYS A 156 -10.85 11.73 -14.70
CA CYS A 156 -11.35 10.45 -15.17
C CYS A 156 -12.72 10.62 -15.80
N ALA A 157 -12.76 10.82 -17.12
CA ALA A 157 -14.01 11.05 -17.85
C ALA A 157 -15.04 9.89 -17.71
N THR A 158 -14.55 8.66 -17.51
CA THR A 158 -15.42 7.49 -17.30
C THR A 158 -15.88 7.33 -15.85
N CYS A 159 -15.24 8.03 -14.89
CA CYS A 159 -15.60 7.93 -13.48
C CYS A 159 -16.63 8.98 -13.07
N ASP A 160 -16.46 10.20 -13.54
CA ASP A 160 -17.21 11.37 -13.09
C ASP A 160 -17.62 12.34 -14.23
N GLY A 161 -17.23 12.06 -15.48
CA GLY A 161 -17.51 12.94 -16.61
C GLY A 161 -19.00 13.15 -16.89
N PHE A 162 -19.87 12.24 -16.48
CA PHE A 162 -21.32 12.37 -16.67
C PHE A 162 -22.00 13.30 -15.64
N PHE A 163 -21.28 13.72 -14.59
CA PHE A 163 -21.76 14.71 -13.63
C PHE A 163 -21.59 16.16 -14.10
N PHE A 164 -20.94 16.38 -15.25
CA PHE A 164 -20.63 17.72 -15.77
C PHE A 164 -21.31 18.03 -17.11
#